data_0fa1d08a11c45de016a0d75f46cfb824
#
_entry.id   0fa1d08a11c45de016a0d75f46cfb824
#
_cell.length_a   1.000
_cell.length_b   1.000
_cell.length_c   1.000
_cell.angle_alpha   90.00
_cell.angle_beta   90.00
_cell.angle_gamma   90.00
#
_symmetry.space_group_name_H-M   'P 1'
#
loop_
_entity.id
_entity.type
_entity.pdbx_description
1 polymer ?
#
loop_
_entity_poly.entity_id
_entity_poly.type
_entity_poly.pdbx_seq_one_letter_code
_entity_poly.pdbx_strand_id
1 'polypeptide(L)'
;MSNIHILDSLVIDRIAAGEVVERPASVIKELIENSFDAGAGRISVQLEDAGTALIEVVDDGHGIDPVEVELAFAQHATSKVATLNDLDAITTLGFRGEALASIASVSRIELTTGTGDGPGVRVKVEGGEILHVERVAWPHGTTVRVADLFFNTPARRKNLKKPATELRHASQVVADYALCRPDIYVSLAHGKRSLMAAPPAATLVDRVNDILGDQVASNWLPVEGQLGPLSIRGGVTNPDHQRPNRNEIRWVVNGRPISDYR
;
A
#
# COMPACT_ATOMS: atom_id res chain seq x y z
N MET A 1 24.20 37.85 -9.57
CA MET A 1 23.07 37.15 -10.26
C MET A 1 22.40 36.26 -9.23
N SER A 2 21.08 36.33 -9.10
CA SER A 2 20.34 35.45 -8.16
C SER A 2 20.39 34.02 -8.73
N ASN A 3 20.87 33.06 -7.92
CA ASN A 3 20.87 31.63 -8.28
C ASN A 3 19.58 30.91 -7.84
N ILE A 4 18.62 31.66 -7.25
CA ILE A 4 17.33 31.14 -6.78
C ILE A 4 16.31 31.37 -7.88
N HIS A 5 15.63 30.30 -8.30
CA HIS A 5 14.56 30.31 -9.29
C HIS A 5 13.43 29.35 -8.88
N ILE A 6 12.23 29.60 -9.41
CA ILE A 6 11.09 28.70 -9.22
C ILE A 6 11.32 27.48 -10.11
N LEU A 7 11.18 26.29 -9.53
CA LEU A 7 11.30 25.03 -10.27
C LEU A 7 10.07 24.79 -11.15
N ASP A 8 10.28 24.07 -12.23
CA ASP A 8 9.20 23.53 -13.06
C ASP A 8 8.35 22.54 -12.26
N SER A 9 7.04 22.50 -12.52
CA SER A 9 6.09 21.64 -11.81
C SER A 9 6.50 20.15 -11.86
N LEU A 10 6.93 19.65 -13.02
CA LEU A 10 7.42 18.27 -13.16
C LEU A 10 8.65 17.98 -12.28
N VAL A 11 9.50 18.98 -12.07
CA VAL A 11 10.66 18.83 -11.17
C VAL A 11 10.21 18.82 -9.72
N ILE A 12 9.27 19.69 -9.36
CA ILE A 12 8.66 19.72 -8.02
C ILE A 12 8.02 18.37 -7.72
N ASP A 13 7.24 17.82 -8.65
CA ASP A 13 6.53 16.55 -8.51
C ASP A 13 7.50 15.38 -8.30
N ARG A 14 8.61 15.36 -9.04
CA ARG A 14 9.65 14.35 -8.87
C ARG A 14 10.40 14.49 -7.54
N ILE A 15 10.57 15.69 -7.01
CA ILE A 15 11.17 15.91 -5.69
C ILE A 15 10.19 15.43 -4.61
N ALA A 16 8.94 15.89 -4.65
CA ALA A 16 7.89 15.50 -3.72
C ALA A 16 7.62 13.98 -3.73
N ALA A 17 7.58 13.37 -4.92
CA ALA A 17 7.51 11.91 -5.05
C ALA A 17 8.66 11.18 -4.33
N GLY A 18 9.80 11.85 -4.07
CA GLY A 18 10.91 11.27 -3.32
C GLY A 18 10.66 11.10 -1.83
N GLU A 19 9.76 11.88 -1.28
CA GLU A 19 9.35 11.78 0.12
C GLU A 19 8.28 10.70 0.32
N VAL A 20 7.52 10.38 -0.72
CA VAL A 20 6.43 9.38 -0.69
C VAL A 20 6.90 8.02 -1.21
N VAL A 21 7.67 8.01 -2.31
CA VAL A 21 8.06 6.80 -3.03
C VAL A 21 9.58 6.64 -3.01
N GLU A 22 10.10 5.93 -2.00
CA GLU A 22 11.53 5.63 -1.88
C GLU A 22 11.92 4.29 -2.51
N ARG A 23 11.00 3.31 -2.52
CA ARG A 23 11.22 1.92 -2.93
C ARG A 23 9.92 1.20 -3.28
N PRO A 24 9.98 -0.03 -3.86
CA PRO A 24 8.78 -0.82 -4.17
C PRO A 24 7.84 -1.00 -2.97
N ALA A 25 8.36 -1.25 -1.78
CA ALA A 25 7.57 -1.39 -0.56
C ALA A 25 6.72 -0.15 -0.23
N SER A 26 7.21 1.06 -0.54
CA SER A 26 6.43 2.31 -0.35
C SER A 26 5.23 2.37 -1.28
N VAL A 27 5.39 1.96 -2.54
CA VAL A 27 4.28 1.88 -3.52
C VAL A 27 3.23 0.87 -3.05
N ILE A 28 3.66 -0.33 -2.66
CA ILE A 28 2.78 -1.40 -2.17
C ILE A 28 1.97 -0.92 -0.96
N LYS A 29 2.62 -0.23 -0.02
CA LYS A 29 1.99 0.35 1.15
C LYS A 29 0.84 1.28 0.76
N GLU A 30 1.11 2.28 -0.07
CA GLU A 30 0.11 3.26 -0.48
C GLU A 30 -1.08 2.62 -1.23
N LEU A 31 -0.80 1.63 -2.11
CA LEU A 31 -1.86 0.94 -2.85
C LEU A 31 -2.72 0.06 -1.94
N ILE A 32 -2.13 -0.66 -0.97
CA ILE A 32 -2.90 -1.45 0.02
C ILE A 32 -3.73 -0.52 0.92
N GLU A 33 -3.19 0.61 1.38
CA GLU A 33 -3.95 1.60 2.16
C GLU A 33 -5.16 2.11 1.37
N ASN A 34 -5.00 2.38 0.07
CA ASN A 34 -6.12 2.76 -0.78
C ASN A 34 -7.17 1.65 -0.94
N SER A 35 -6.74 0.39 -1.08
CA SER A 35 -7.65 -0.76 -1.14
C SER A 35 -8.41 -0.95 0.16
N PHE A 36 -7.77 -0.73 1.33
CA PHE A 36 -8.45 -0.76 2.63
C PHE A 36 -9.50 0.34 2.75
N ASP A 37 -9.12 1.56 2.35
CA ASP A 37 -10.04 2.71 2.36
C ASP A 37 -11.21 2.52 1.39
N ALA A 38 -11.02 1.77 0.29
CA ALA A 38 -12.06 1.37 -0.64
C ALA A 38 -12.96 0.22 -0.10
N GLY A 39 -12.72 -0.25 1.12
CA GLY A 39 -13.50 -1.32 1.74
C GLY A 39 -13.31 -2.69 1.12
N ALA A 40 -12.15 -2.96 0.53
CA ALA A 40 -11.86 -4.24 -0.11
C ALA A 40 -11.94 -5.42 0.85
N GLY A 41 -12.60 -6.49 0.43
CA GLY A 41 -12.62 -7.80 1.11
C GLY A 41 -11.51 -8.72 0.63
N ARG A 42 -10.91 -8.40 -0.52
CA ARG A 42 -9.82 -9.16 -1.13
C ARG A 42 -8.78 -8.21 -1.74
N ILE A 43 -7.51 -8.46 -1.40
CA ILE A 43 -6.36 -7.74 -1.98
C ILE A 43 -5.32 -8.75 -2.44
N SER A 44 -4.92 -8.63 -3.71
CA SER A 44 -3.88 -9.47 -4.31
C SER A 44 -2.72 -8.61 -4.80
N VAL A 45 -1.51 -8.92 -4.37
CA VAL A 45 -0.29 -8.23 -4.78
C VAL A 45 0.57 -9.17 -5.61
N GLN A 46 0.92 -8.74 -6.83
CA GLN A 46 1.81 -9.46 -7.72
C GLN A 46 3.05 -8.60 -7.99
N LEU A 47 4.23 -9.21 -7.92
CA LEU A 47 5.51 -8.54 -8.15
C LEU A 47 6.31 -9.23 -9.25
N GLU A 48 7.05 -8.45 -10.03
CA GLU A 48 8.13 -8.91 -10.89
C GLU A 48 9.40 -8.11 -10.58
N ASP A 49 10.55 -8.78 -10.62
CA ASP A 49 11.86 -8.22 -10.29
C ASP A 49 11.84 -7.42 -8.96
N ALA A 50 11.30 -8.05 -7.91
CA ALA A 50 11.14 -7.47 -6.57
C ALA A 50 10.34 -6.13 -6.55
N GLY A 51 9.48 -5.92 -7.53
CA GLY A 51 8.64 -4.72 -7.69
C GLY A 51 9.29 -3.60 -8.50
N THR A 52 10.46 -3.80 -9.10
CA THR A 52 11.07 -2.79 -9.98
C THR A 52 10.54 -2.87 -11.41
N ALA A 53 10.25 -4.08 -11.90
CA ALA A 53 9.65 -4.28 -13.22
C ALA A 53 8.13 -4.16 -13.17
N LEU A 54 7.48 -4.76 -12.16
CA LEU A 54 6.02 -4.69 -11.99
C LEU A 54 5.64 -4.78 -10.50
N ILE A 55 4.72 -3.91 -10.11
CA ILE A 55 3.86 -4.04 -8.94
C ILE A 55 2.43 -4.02 -9.45
N GLU A 56 1.66 -5.07 -9.22
CA GLU A 56 0.24 -5.09 -9.50
C GLU A 56 -0.52 -5.31 -8.20
N VAL A 57 -1.48 -4.44 -7.92
CA VAL A 57 -2.40 -4.58 -6.79
C VAL A 57 -3.81 -4.63 -7.35
N VAL A 58 -4.53 -5.68 -7.00
CA VAL A 58 -5.92 -5.93 -7.38
C VAL A 58 -6.77 -5.98 -6.13
N ASP A 59 -7.83 -5.19 -6.09
CA ASP A 59 -8.82 -5.20 -5.02
C ASP A 59 -10.25 -5.30 -5.55
N ASP A 60 -11.14 -5.75 -4.68
CA ASP A 60 -12.59 -5.83 -4.90
C ASP A 60 -13.35 -4.73 -4.12
N GLY A 61 -12.71 -3.61 -3.85
CA GLY A 61 -13.32 -2.45 -3.20
C GLY A 61 -14.36 -1.73 -4.07
N HIS A 62 -14.90 -0.63 -3.57
CA HIS A 62 -15.95 0.12 -4.28
C HIS A 62 -15.52 0.75 -5.62
N GLY A 63 -14.22 0.73 -5.94
CA GLY A 63 -13.68 1.34 -7.15
C GLY A 63 -13.63 2.87 -7.10
N ILE A 64 -13.33 3.48 -8.25
CA ILE A 64 -13.31 4.94 -8.47
C ILE A 64 -14.34 5.25 -9.55
N ASP A 65 -15.14 6.30 -9.35
CA ASP A 65 -16.08 6.76 -10.36
C ASP A 65 -15.32 7.13 -11.65
N PRO A 66 -15.76 6.64 -12.83
CA PRO A 66 -15.11 6.96 -14.10
C PRO A 66 -14.92 8.46 -14.38
N VAL A 67 -15.77 9.34 -13.82
CA VAL A 67 -15.63 10.79 -13.99
C VAL A 67 -14.54 11.41 -13.08
N GLU A 68 -14.15 10.70 -12.01
CA GLU A 68 -13.16 11.17 -11.03
C GLU A 68 -11.76 10.55 -11.25
N VAL A 69 -11.64 9.58 -12.15
CA VAL A 69 -10.41 8.81 -12.28
C VAL A 69 -9.19 9.64 -12.71
N GLU A 70 -9.39 10.65 -13.57
CA GLU A 70 -8.30 11.57 -13.95
C GLU A 70 -7.89 12.45 -12.76
N LEU A 71 -8.87 12.85 -11.94
CA LEU A 71 -8.62 13.63 -10.72
C LEU A 71 -7.81 12.85 -9.68
N ALA A 72 -7.93 11.52 -9.65
CA ALA A 72 -7.15 10.68 -8.76
C ALA A 72 -5.62 10.75 -9.01
N PHE A 73 -5.20 11.21 -10.20
CA PHE A 73 -3.80 11.49 -10.55
C PHE A 73 -3.40 12.95 -10.38
N ALA A 74 -4.33 13.84 -10.02
CA ALA A 74 -4.00 15.23 -9.72
C ALA A 74 -3.40 15.34 -8.31
N GLN A 75 -2.42 16.23 -8.14
CA GLN A 75 -1.87 16.53 -6.82
C GLN A 75 -2.92 17.21 -5.94
N HIS A 76 -2.87 16.91 -4.63
CA HIS A 76 -3.78 17.44 -3.63
C HIS A 76 -5.26 17.12 -3.88
N ALA A 77 -5.56 16.16 -4.76
CA ALA A 77 -6.92 15.68 -4.98
C ALA A 77 -7.21 14.49 -4.06
N THR A 78 -8.15 14.65 -3.15
CA THR A 78 -8.56 13.60 -2.22
C THR A 78 -10.06 13.66 -1.96
N SER A 79 -10.68 12.48 -1.88
CA SER A 79 -12.07 12.34 -1.41
C SER A 79 -12.17 12.19 0.12
N LYS A 80 -11.03 12.15 0.82
CA LYS A 80 -10.94 11.70 2.22
C LYS A 80 -10.90 12.83 3.24
N VAL A 81 -10.54 14.05 2.81
CA VAL A 81 -10.44 15.26 3.65
C VAL A 81 -10.92 16.45 2.83
N ALA A 82 -11.87 17.23 3.35
CA ALA A 82 -12.38 18.44 2.72
C ALA A 82 -12.13 19.69 3.57
N THR A 83 -12.04 19.55 4.89
CA THR A 83 -11.91 20.67 5.83
C THR A 83 -10.77 20.45 6.83
N LEU A 84 -10.33 21.54 7.49
CA LEU A 84 -9.34 21.44 8.58
C LEU A 84 -9.83 20.57 9.74
N ASN A 85 -11.12 20.55 10.02
CA ASN A 85 -11.68 19.73 11.09
C ASN A 85 -11.58 18.23 10.78
N ASP A 86 -11.58 17.84 9.50
CA ASP A 86 -11.43 16.45 9.10
C ASP A 86 -10.02 15.92 9.43
N LEU A 87 -9.02 16.81 9.51
CA LEU A 87 -7.65 16.43 9.90
C LEU A 87 -7.55 15.97 11.36
N ASP A 88 -8.42 16.48 12.23
CA ASP A 88 -8.47 16.07 13.64
C ASP A 88 -9.21 14.73 13.85
N ALA A 89 -9.96 14.27 12.83
CA ALA A 89 -10.81 13.09 12.88
C ALA A 89 -10.56 12.12 11.71
N ILE A 90 -9.31 11.98 11.26
CA ILE A 90 -8.96 11.09 10.15
C ILE A 90 -9.28 9.63 10.52
N THR A 91 -10.20 9.03 9.77
CA THR A 91 -10.58 7.62 9.89
C THR A 91 -9.97 6.75 8.79
N THR A 92 -9.52 7.37 7.68
CA THR A 92 -8.89 6.69 6.55
C THR A 92 -7.39 6.53 6.74
N LEU A 93 -6.81 5.50 6.11
CA LEU A 93 -5.37 5.28 6.14
C LEU A 93 -4.62 6.27 5.23
N GLY A 94 -5.16 6.60 4.05
CA GLY A 94 -4.66 7.66 3.17
C GLY A 94 -5.46 8.95 3.35
N PHE A 95 -4.82 10.12 3.25
CA PHE A 95 -5.51 11.42 3.34
C PHE A 95 -4.87 12.56 2.53
N ARG A 96 -3.64 12.38 2.05
CA ARG A 96 -2.86 13.47 1.42
C ARG A 96 -3.24 13.76 -0.03
N GLY A 97 -3.91 12.82 -0.73
CA GLY A 97 -4.25 12.97 -2.14
C GLY A 97 -3.04 13.06 -3.09
N GLU A 98 -1.91 12.46 -2.70
CA GLU A 98 -0.65 12.58 -3.45
C GLU A 98 -0.07 11.22 -3.87
N ALA A 99 -0.59 10.11 -3.35
CA ALA A 99 0.00 8.80 -3.54
C ALA A 99 0.05 8.39 -5.02
N LEU A 100 -1.09 8.38 -5.73
CA LEU A 100 -1.14 7.99 -7.14
C LEU A 100 -0.36 8.97 -8.03
N ALA A 101 -0.47 10.27 -7.80
CA ALA A 101 0.30 11.29 -8.53
C ALA A 101 1.81 11.09 -8.35
N SER A 102 2.26 10.86 -7.10
CA SER A 102 3.67 10.60 -6.77
C SER A 102 4.19 9.33 -7.42
N ILE A 103 3.43 8.22 -7.37
CA ILE A 103 3.80 6.96 -8.01
C ILE A 103 3.86 7.14 -9.53
N ALA A 104 2.87 7.80 -10.14
CA ALA A 104 2.79 8.05 -11.56
C ALA A 104 3.99 8.87 -12.08
N SER A 105 4.46 9.87 -11.32
CA SER A 105 5.56 10.74 -11.72
C SER A 105 6.90 10.00 -11.90
N VAL A 106 7.05 8.80 -11.31
CA VAL A 106 8.29 8.01 -11.34
C VAL A 106 8.12 6.61 -11.93
N SER A 107 6.98 6.33 -12.55
CA SER A 107 6.66 5.00 -13.11
C SER A 107 5.74 5.09 -14.32
N ARG A 108 5.37 3.93 -14.87
CA ARG A 108 4.29 3.75 -15.83
C ARG A 108 3.13 3.08 -15.13
N ILE A 109 1.97 3.73 -15.11
CA ILE A 109 0.77 3.19 -14.46
C ILE A 109 -0.27 2.82 -15.51
N GLU A 110 -0.88 1.64 -15.32
CA GLU A 110 -2.18 1.30 -15.86
C GLU A 110 -3.13 1.07 -14.69
N LEU A 111 -4.15 1.91 -14.57
CA LEU A 111 -5.21 1.79 -13.58
C LEU A 111 -6.48 1.40 -14.30
N THR A 112 -7.15 0.33 -13.84
CA THR A 112 -8.48 -0.08 -14.31
C THR A 112 -9.40 -0.16 -13.11
N THR A 113 -10.56 0.50 -13.17
CA THR A 113 -11.48 0.59 -12.04
C THR A 113 -12.94 0.69 -12.51
N GLY A 114 -13.85 0.34 -11.65
CA GLY A 114 -15.29 0.45 -11.87
C GLY A 114 -16.06 0.30 -10.57
N THR A 115 -17.22 0.95 -10.49
CA THR A 115 -18.10 0.95 -9.31
C THR A 115 -19.20 -0.13 -9.36
N GLY A 116 -19.35 -0.82 -10.49
CA GLY A 116 -20.38 -1.83 -10.69
C GLY A 116 -21.66 -1.30 -11.34
N ASP A 117 -21.88 0.01 -11.38
CA ASP A 117 -23.08 0.65 -11.89
C ASP A 117 -23.02 1.01 -13.38
N GLY A 118 -22.00 0.52 -14.09
CA GLY A 118 -21.80 0.83 -15.50
C GLY A 118 -20.46 0.34 -16.04
N PRO A 119 -20.04 0.85 -17.19
CA PRO A 119 -18.72 0.55 -17.72
C PRO A 119 -17.63 1.14 -16.82
N GLY A 120 -16.59 0.36 -16.54
CA GLY A 120 -15.40 0.85 -15.89
C GLY A 120 -14.54 1.72 -16.81
N VAL A 121 -13.43 2.15 -16.30
CA VAL A 121 -12.46 2.99 -17.01
C VAL A 121 -11.05 2.42 -16.84
N ARG A 122 -10.25 2.54 -17.90
CA ARG A 122 -8.81 2.29 -17.86
C ARG A 122 -8.07 3.58 -18.18
N VAL A 123 -7.07 3.88 -17.37
CA VAL A 123 -6.18 5.04 -17.54
C VAL A 123 -4.75 4.57 -17.64
N LYS A 124 -4.00 5.12 -18.59
CA LYS A 124 -2.55 4.94 -18.71
C LYS A 124 -1.83 6.25 -18.46
N VAL A 125 -0.86 6.20 -17.56
CA VAL A 125 -0.07 7.36 -17.14
C VAL A 125 1.41 7.00 -17.24
N GLU A 126 2.23 7.90 -17.77
CA GLU A 126 3.68 7.74 -17.83
C GLU A 126 4.37 9.01 -17.35
N GLY A 127 5.21 8.90 -16.32
CA GLY A 127 5.98 10.02 -15.78
C GLY A 127 5.14 11.18 -15.28
N GLY A 128 3.88 10.93 -14.89
CA GLY A 128 2.91 11.91 -14.42
C GLY A 128 1.95 12.42 -15.50
N GLU A 129 2.16 12.08 -16.77
CA GLU A 129 1.29 12.50 -17.88
C GLU A 129 0.26 11.43 -18.21
N ILE A 130 -1.02 11.79 -18.27
CA ILE A 130 -2.10 10.90 -18.72
C ILE A 130 -2.00 10.75 -20.22
N LEU A 131 -1.70 9.53 -20.69
CA LEU A 131 -1.55 9.22 -22.10
C LEU A 131 -2.86 8.78 -22.74
N HIS A 132 -3.70 8.07 -22.00
CA HIS A 132 -4.90 7.46 -22.54
C HIS A 132 -5.93 7.19 -21.46
N VAL A 133 -7.20 7.44 -21.81
CA VAL A 133 -8.37 7.11 -20.98
C VAL A 133 -9.38 6.42 -21.88
N GLU A 134 -9.83 5.23 -21.49
CA GLU A 134 -10.82 4.47 -22.26
C GLU A 134 -11.86 3.81 -21.36
N ARG A 135 -13.08 3.69 -21.84
CA ARG A 135 -14.13 2.90 -21.17
C ARG A 135 -13.91 1.42 -21.45
N VAL A 136 -14.02 0.60 -20.42
CA VAL A 136 -13.82 -0.85 -20.48
C VAL A 136 -14.94 -1.59 -19.78
N ALA A 137 -15.17 -2.85 -20.18
CA ALA A 137 -16.03 -3.73 -19.40
C ALA A 137 -15.29 -4.14 -18.13
N TRP A 138 -15.66 -3.57 -17.01
CA TRP A 138 -15.07 -3.86 -15.70
C TRP A 138 -16.16 -3.92 -14.64
N PRO A 139 -16.26 -5.01 -13.87
CA PRO A 139 -17.40 -5.20 -12.97
C PRO A 139 -17.36 -4.23 -11.80
N HIS A 140 -16.38 -4.36 -10.92
CA HIS A 140 -16.18 -3.46 -9.79
C HIS A 140 -14.78 -3.72 -9.20
N GLY A 141 -14.29 -2.78 -8.35
CA GLY A 141 -12.98 -2.85 -7.75
C GLY A 141 -11.92 -2.14 -8.58
N THR A 142 -10.66 -2.26 -8.15
CA THR A 142 -9.55 -1.56 -8.78
C THR A 142 -8.38 -2.50 -9.04
N THR A 143 -7.76 -2.33 -10.20
CA THR A 143 -6.45 -2.91 -10.51
C THR A 143 -5.49 -1.77 -10.83
N VAL A 144 -4.38 -1.70 -10.10
CA VAL A 144 -3.29 -0.77 -10.36
C VAL A 144 -2.03 -1.55 -10.73
N ARG A 145 -1.53 -1.32 -11.92
CA ARG A 145 -0.26 -1.87 -12.44
C ARG A 145 0.76 -0.76 -12.49
N VAL A 146 1.83 -0.87 -11.74
CA VAL A 146 2.96 0.07 -11.71
C VAL A 146 4.16 -0.63 -12.33
N ALA A 147 4.52 -0.22 -13.53
CA ALA A 147 5.64 -0.79 -14.28
C ALA A 147 6.84 0.16 -14.30
N ASP A 148 8.02 -0.41 -14.47
CA ASP A 148 9.30 0.31 -14.68
C ASP A 148 9.57 1.38 -13.60
N LEU A 149 9.40 1.03 -12.34
CA LEU A 149 9.60 1.97 -11.22
C LEU A 149 10.98 2.64 -11.31
N PHE A 150 10.99 3.98 -11.22
CA PHE A 150 12.18 4.83 -11.35
C PHE A 150 12.81 4.84 -12.75
N PHE A 151 12.05 4.56 -13.82
CA PHE A 151 12.58 4.60 -15.20
C PHE A 151 13.17 5.96 -15.56
N ASN A 152 12.60 7.05 -15.06
CA ASN A 152 12.98 8.43 -15.31
C ASN A 152 13.81 9.08 -14.17
N THR A 153 14.17 8.30 -13.15
CA THR A 153 14.97 8.76 -11.98
C THR A 153 16.13 7.79 -11.69
N PRO A 154 17.15 7.73 -12.57
CA PRO A 154 18.20 6.71 -12.50
C PRO A 154 19.01 6.74 -11.20
N ALA A 155 19.14 7.89 -10.55
CA ALA A 155 19.82 8.00 -9.26
C ALA A 155 19.05 7.23 -8.17
N ARG A 156 17.72 7.33 -8.12
CA ARG A 156 16.90 6.56 -7.17
C ARG A 156 16.96 5.07 -7.47
N ARG A 157 16.89 4.69 -8.76
CA ARG A 157 17.00 3.28 -9.17
C ARG A 157 18.35 2.67 -8.71
N LYS A 158 19.45 3.41 -8.79
CA LYS A 158 20.76 2.97 -8.29
C LYS A 158 20.84 2.84 -6.77
N ASN A 159 20.04 3.59 -6.02
CA ASN A 159 20.02 3.55 -4.55
C ASN A 159 19.20 2.39 -3.99
N LEU A 160 18.44 1.68 -4.81
CA LEU A 160 17.73 0.47 -4.39
C LEU A 160 18.73 -0.57 -3.88
N LYS A 161 18.29 -1.33 -2.89
CA LYS A 161 19.07 -2.45 -2.35
C LYS A 161 19.02 -3.63 -3.34
N LYS A 162 19.71 -4.71 -2.99
CA LYS A 162 19.67 -5.95 -3.78
C LYS A 162 18.22 -6.45 -3.89
N PRO A 163 17.81 -7.08 -5.02
CA PRO A 163 16.43 -7.53 -5.24
C PRO A 163 15.86 -8.37 -4.09
N ALA A 164 16.66 -9.27 -3.52
CA ALA A 164 16.23 -10.06 -2.37
C ALA A 164 15.89 -9.21 -1.12
N THR A 165 16.57 -8.07 -0.94
CA THR A 165 16.28 -7.13 0.17
C THR A 165 15.01 -6.35 -0.11
N GLU A 166 14.81 -5.87 -1.33
CA GLU A 166 13.59 -5.16 -1.72
C GLU A 166 12.37 -6.08 -1.64
N LEU A 167 12.49 -7.35 -2.10
CA LEU A 167 11.43 -8.34 -1.98
C LEU A 167 11.08 -8.63 -0.51
N ARG A 168 12.07 -8.69 0.37
CA ARG A 168 11.84 -8.84 1.81
C ARG A 168 11.07 -7.66 2.40
N HIS A 169 11.43 -6.41 2.03
CA HIS A 169 10.69 -5.22 2.46
C HIS A 169 9.25 -5.22 1.95
N ALA A 170 9.05 -5.55 0.67
CA ALA A 170 7.74 -5.69 0.08
C ALA A 170 6.88 -6.73 0.81
N SER A 171 7.45 -7.92 1.04
CA SER A 171 6.77 -9.01 1.76
C SER A 171 6.42 -8.62 3.20
N GLN A 172 7.31 -7.88 3.87
CA GLN A 172 7.05 -7.41 5.23
C GLN A 172 5.87 -6.44 5.27
N VAL A 173 5.80 -5.48 4.35
CA VAL A 173 4.67 -4.53 4.26
C VAL A 173 3.36 -5.29 4.06
N VAL A 174 3.29 -6.22 3.09
CA VAL A 174 2.06 -6.98 2.84
C VAL A 174 1.66 -7.81 4.07
N ALA A 175 2.63 -8.43 4.75
CA ALA A 175 2.40 -9.21 5.97
C ALA A 175 1.86 -8.33 7.12
N ASP A 176 2.44 -7.15 7.31
CA ASP A 176 2.02 -6.22 8.37
C ASP A 176 0.58 -5.74 8.14
N TYR A 177 0.20 -5.40 6.91
CA TYR A 177 -1.17 -5.02 6.58
C TYR A 177 -2.15 -6.21 6.66
N ALA A 178 -1.73 -7.42 6.28
CA ALA A 178 -2.55 -8.62 6.46
C ALA A 178 -2.83 -8.93 7.93
N LEU A 179 -1.89 -8.66 8.84
CA LEU A 179 -2.10 -8.78 10.30
C LEU A 179 -3.07 -7.72 10.85
N CYS A 180 -3.12 -6.52 10.26
CA CYS A 180 -4.06 -5.47 10.68
C CYS A 180 -5.53 -5.81 10.36
N ARG A 181 -5.77 -6.59 9.30
CA ARG A 181 -7.10 -6.93 8.78
C ARG A 181 -7.24 -8.45 8.64
N PRO A 182 -7.45 -9.16 9.76
CA PRO A 182 -7.66 -10.61 9.71
C PRO A 182 -8.94 -11.01 8.99
N ASP A 183 -9.89 -10.11 8.86
CA ASP A 183 -11.22 -10.29 8.26
C ASP A 183 -11.21 -10.36 6.73
N ILE A 184 -10.14 -9.95 6.05
CA ILE A 184 -10.06 -9.93 4.59
C ILE A 184 -9.06 -10.94 4.04
N TYR A 185 -9.18 -11.25 2.74
CA TYR A 185 -8.18 -12.05 2.01
C TYR A 185 -7.02 -11.16 1.55
N VAL A 186 -5.78 -11.56 1.86
CA VAL A 186 -4.57 -10.90 1.35
C VAL A 186 -3.62 -11.93 0.74
N SER A 187 -3.09 -11.66 -0.44
CA SER A 187 -2.09 -12.52 -1.07
C SER A 187 -0.92 -11.73 -1.65
N LEU A 188 0.23 -12.38 -1.71
CA LEU A 188 1.44 -11.88 -2.35
C LEU A 188 2.06 -12.97 -3.22
N ALA A 189 2.39 -12.64 -4.46
CA ALA A 189 3.16 -13.49 -5.34
C ALA A 189 4.34 -12.73 -5.98
N HIS A 190 5.39 -13.46 -6.35
CA HIS A 190 6.54 -12.93 -7.08
C HIS A 190 6.82 -13.83 -8.29
N GLY A 191 6.64 -13.30 -9.49
CA GLY A 191 6.59 -14.10 -10.70
C GLY A 191 5.50 -15.18 -10.60
N LYS A 192 5.88 -16.43 -10.80
CA LYS A 192 4.96 -17.58 -10.67
C LYS A 192 4.86 -18.16 -9.26
N ARG A 193 5.63 -17.63 -8.31
CA ARG A 193 5.72 -18.17 -6.95
C ARG A 193 4.78 -17.43 -6.02
N SER A 194 3.84 -18.14 -5.38
CA SER A 194 3.10 -17.62 -4.23
C SER A 194 4.05 -17.51 -3.04
N LEU A 195 4.10 -16.34 -2.42
CA LEU A 195 4.89 -16.05 -1.22
C LEU A 195 4.02 -16.05 0.03
N MET A 196 2.76 -15.63 -0.10
CA MET A 196 1.79 -15.56 0.97
C MET A 196 0.37 -15.70 0.42
N ALA A 197 -0.47 -16.41 1.13
CA ALA A 197 -1.92 -16.46 0.93
C ALA A 197 -2.58 -16.55 2.30
N ALA A 198 -3.24 -15.48 2.71
CA ALA A 198 -3.88 -15.34 4.00
C ALA A 198 -5.38 -15.16 3.81
N PRO A 199 -6.19 -16.22 3.93
CA PRO A 199 -7.65 -16.16 3.84
C PRO A 199 -8.23 -15.37 5.02
N PRO A 200 -9.51 -14.94 4.97
CA PRO A 200 -10.17 -14.38 6.14
C PRO A 200 -10.05 -15.34 7.33
N ALA A 201 -9.59 -14.84 8.45
CA ALA A 201 -9.35 -15.61 9.68
C ALA A 201 -10.39 -15.28 10.74
N ALA A 202 -10.85 -16.28 11.48
CA ALA A 202 -11.84 -16.09 12.54
C ALA A 202 -11.26 -15.35 13.75
N THR A 203 -9.96 -15.54 14.02
CA THR A 203 -9.26 -14.93 15.15
C THR A 203 -7.93 -14.32 14.72
N LEU A 204 -7.39 -13.42 15.55
CA LEU A 204 -6.05 -12.87 15.32
C LEU A 204 -4.97 -13.95 15.34
N VAL A 205 -5.12 -14.97 16.20
CA VAL A 205 -4.17 -16.09 16.30
C VAL A 205 -4.15 -16.93 15.01
N ASP A 206 -5.30 -17.16 14.39
CA ASP A 206 -5.36 -17.85 13.08
C ASP A 206 -4.61 -17.03 12.02
N ARG A 207 -4.81 -15.73 11.99
CA ARG A 207 -4.08 -14.82 11.10
C ARG A 207 -2.57 -14.81 11.39
N VAL A 208 -2.17 -14.85 12.64
CA VAL A 208 -0.77 -14.96 13.07
C VAL A 208 -0.17 -16.28 12.56
N ASN A 209 -0.93 -17.39 12.64
CA ASN A 209 -0.51 -18.67 12.07
C ASN A 209 -0.27 -18.57 10.56
N ASP A 210 -1.18 -17.97 9.80
CA ASP A 210 -1.07 -17.82 8.35
C ASP A 210 0.17 -17.00 7.93
N ILE A 211 0.54 -15.99 8.71
CA ILE A 211 1.59 -15.01 8.34
C ILE A 211 2.93 -15.36 8.99
N LEU A 212 2.95 -15.74 10.26
CA LEU A 212 4.16 -15.93 11.05
C LEU A 212 4.47 -17.41 11.33
N GLY A 213 3.53 -18.29 11.01
CA GLY A 213 3.64 -19.74 11.11
C GLY A 213 3.29 -20.31 12.48
N ASP A 214 3.12 -21.63 12.50
CA ASP A 214 2.63 -22.39 13.65
C ASP A 214 3.48 -22.22 14.91
N GLN A 215 4.80 -22.11 14.79
CA GLN A 215 5.67 -21.88 15.95
C GLN A 215 5.36 -20.58 16.72
N VAL A 216 4.94 -19.53 16.04
CA VAL A 216 4.54 -18.27 16.68
C VAL A 216 3.13 -18.40 17.24
N ALA A 217 2.21 -18.97 16.46
CA ALA A 217 0.81 -19.11 16.85
C ALA A 217 0.61 -20.03 18.05
N SER A 218 1.30 -21.17 18.11
CA SER A 218 1.22 -22.12 19.23
C SER A 218 1.83 -21.59 20.54
N ASN A 219 2.70 -20.58 20.47
CA ASN A 219 3.28 -19.90 21.63
C ASN A 219 2.62 -18.53 21.91
N TRP A 220 1.52 -18.21 21.25
CA TRP A 220 0.84 -16.93 21.36
C TRP A 220 0.09 -16.77 22.68
N LEU A 221 0.39 -15.72 23.40
CA LEU A 221 -0.32 -15.28 24.61
C LEU A 221 -1.09 -14.01 24.28
N PRO A 222 -2.43 -14.04 24.24
CA PRO A 222 -3.23 -12.86 23.92
C PRO A 222 -3.06 -11.77 24.98
N VAL A 223 -3.04 -10.52 24.52
CA VAL A 223 -2.99 -9.34 25.36
C VAL A 223 -4.16 -8.45 24.99
N GLU A 224 -4.98 -8.13 25.97
CA GLU A 224 -6.09 -7.18 25.83
C GLU A 224 -6.08 -6.24 27.04
N GLY A 225 -6.35 -4.97 26.80
CA GLY A 225 -6.41 -3.97 27.87
C GLY A 225 -7.13 -2.70 27.41
N GLN A 226 -7.64 -1.96 28.39
CA GLN A 226 -8.26 -0.67 28.16
C GLN A 226 -7.82 0.31 29.24
N LEU A 227 -7.44 1.52 28.81
CA LEU A 227 -7.09 2.63 29.71
C LEU A 227 -7.72 3.92 29.18
N GLY A 228 -8.83 4.34 29.76
CA GLY A 228 -9.61 5.47 29.26
C GLY A 228 -10.05 5.26 27.81
N PRO A 229 -9.73 6.18 26.90
CA PRO A 229 -10.07 6.04 25.48
C PRO A 229 -9.14 5.07 24.72
N LEU A 230 -8.05 4.60 25.34
CA LEU A 230 -7.08 3.71 24.71
C LEU A 230 -7.49 2.26 24.91
N SER A 231 -7.51 1.49 23.82
CA SER A 231 -7.65 0.04 23.87
C SER A 231 -6.43 -0.62 23.24
N ILE A 232 -5.95 -1.70 23.84
CA ILE A 232 -4.84 -2.52 23.33
C ILE A 232 -5.40 -3.90 23.04
N ARG A 233 -5.09 -4.42 21.86
CA ARG A 233 -5.40 -5.80 21.47
C ARG A 233 -4.22 -6.37 20.68
N GLY A 234 -3.81 -7.57 21.02
CA GLY A 234 -2.70 -8.23 20.34
C GLY A 234 -2.23 -9.47 21.08
N GLY A 235 -0.93 -9.70 21.11
CA GLY A 235 -0.34 -10.75 21.89
C GLY A 235 1.19 -10.74 21.85
N VAL A 236 1.75 -11.57 22.69
CA VAL A 236 3.19 -11.83 22.79
C VAL A 236 3.44 -13.33 22.73
N THR A 237 4.62 -13.73 22.33
CA THR A 237 5.03 -15.13 22.48
C THR A 237 5.47 -15.40 23.92
N ASN A 238 5.34 -16.64 24.35
CA ASN A 238 5.84 -17.03 25.67
C ASN A 238 7.38 -16.83 25.78
N PRO A 239 7.95 -16.70 26.98
CA PRO A 239 9.37 -16.42 27.18
C PRO A 239 10.31 -17.49 26.58
N ASP A 240 9.84 -18.71 26.40
CA ASP A 240 10.64 -19.80 25.81
C ASP A 240 10.80 -19.64 24.28
N HIS A 241 9.97 -18.80 23.66
CA HIS A 241 10.02 -18.51 22.22
C HIS A 241 10.55 -17.09 22.00
N GLN A 242 11.84 -16.86 22.25
CA GLN A 242 12.49 -15.57 22.09
C GLN A 242 13.13 -15.40 20.72
N ARG A 243 13.15 -14.14 20.25
CA ARG A 243 13.90 -13.73 19.06
C ARG A 243 15.12 -12.90 19.46
N PRO A 244 16.27 -13.04 18.77
CA PRO A 244 17.51 -12.33 19.13
C PRO A 244 17.46 -10.82 18.87
N ASN A 245 16.42 -10.33 18.19
CA ASN A 245 16.27 -8.91 17.82
C ASN A 245 14.79 -8.47 17.86
N ARG A 246 14.57 -7.16 17.70
CA ARG A 246 13.25 -6.53 17.74
C ARG A 246 12.52 -6.53 16.39
N ASN A 247 13.04 -7.15 15.36
CA ASN A 247 12.49 -7.09 13.98
C ASN A 247 11.09 -7.73 13.84
N GLU A 248 10.71 -8.55 14.82
CA GLU A 248 9.39 -9.20 14.86
C GLU A 248 8.37 -8.45 15.74
N ILE A 249 8.77 -7.33 16.37
CA ILE A 249 7.82 -6.47 17.10
C ILE A 249 7.04 -5.66 16.07
N ARG A 250 5.72 -5.77 16.12
CA ARG A 250 4.78 -5.07 15.25
C ARG A 250 3.84 -4.23 16.08
N TRP A 251 3.75 -2.97 15.73
CA TRP A 251 2.82 -2.03 16.32
C TRP A 251 1.80 -1.60 15.28
N VAL A 252 0.55 -1.56 15.69
CA VAL A 252 -0.57 -1.10 14.86
C VAL A 252 -1.32 -0.04 15.65
N VAL A 253 -1.51 1.14 15.07
CA VAL A 253 -2.29 2.23 15.66
C VAL A 253 -3.43 2.57 14.70
N ASN A 254 -4.66 2.41 15.17
CA ASN A 254 -5.87 2.67 14.38
C ASN A 254 -5.84 2.00 12.99
N GLY A 255 -5.43 0.72 12.95
CA GLY A 255 -5.35 -0.07 11.70
C GLY A 255 -4.12 0.19 10.83
N ARG A 256 -3.22 1.10 11.21
CA ARG A 256 -1.99 1.40 10.49
C ARG A 256 -0.77 0.78 11.17
N PRO A 257 0.03 -0.04 10.47
CA PRO A 257 1.33 -0.48 10.96
C PRO A 257 2.25 0.72 11.16
N ILE A 258 2.89 0.78 12.33
CA ILE A 258 3.90 1.80 12.64
C ILE A 258 5.23 1.14 12.95
N SER A 259 6.33 1.82 12.59
CA SER A 259 7.68 1.40 12.94
C SER A 259 8.15 2.25 14.13
N ASP A 260 8.41 1.62 15.26
CA ASP A 260 9.07 2.27 16.39
C ASP A 260 10.52 1.76 16.48
N TYR A 261 11.46 2.68 16.29
CA TYR A 261 12.90 2.39 16.34
C TYR A 261 13.55 2.79 17.68
N ARG A 262 12.74 3.10 18.70
CA ARG A 262 13.25 3.51 20.03
C ARG A 262 13.50 2.36 20.98
#